data_7f3ffbadc7abddbd343e805b862be1fa
#
_entry.id   7f3ffbadc7abddbd343e805b862be1fa
#
_cell.length_a   1.000
_cell.length_b   1.000
_cell.length_c   1.000
_cell.angle_alpha   90.00
_cell.angle_beta   90.00
_cell.angle_gamma   90.00
#
_symmetry.space_group_name_H-M   'P 1'
#
loop_
_entity.id
_entity.type
_entity.pdbx_description
1 polymer ?
#
loop_
_entity_poly.entity_id
_entity_poly.type
_entity_poly.pdbx_seq_one_letter_code
_entity_poly.pdbx_strand_id
1 'polypeptide(L)'
;DYIREGGYQLIHCHGSRANMIGALLRKPTGLPVVSTVHSDYKLDYMGRPFARLTFGAINAWALRKLDYRIGVSDAMVDLLISRGFAPDRFYAIYNGIDFTPAPSQGDRLAYLRGLGADVEENSVVVGIAARLNPVKDMSTLIRGFAEGHKSCPRLRLVIAGDGEERQ
;
A
#
# COMPACT_ATOMS: atom_id res chain seq x y z
N ASP A 1 -30.12 -5.79 5.53
CA ASP A 1 -30.64 -7.17 5.63
C ASP A 1 -29.48 -8.17 5.67
N TYR A 2 -28.60 -8.26 4.68
CA TYR A 2 -27.49 -9.22 4.64
C TYR A 2 -26.64 -9.30 5.93
N ILE A 3 -26.27 -8.15 6.51
CA ILE A 3 -25.47 -8.12 7.74
C ILE A 3 -26.24 -8.66 8.94
N ARG A 4 -27.54 -8.37 9.03
CA ARG A 4 -28.39 -8.83 10.13
C ARG A 4 -28.69 -10.32 10.04
N GLU A 5 -29.01 -10.79 8.84
CA GLU A 5 -29.30 -12.19 8.55
C GLU A 5 -28.09 -13.10 8.72
N GLY A 6 -26.90 -12.56 8.40
CA GLY A 6 -25.62 -13.30 8.50
C GLY A 6 -25.04 -13.43 9.90
N GLY A 7 -25.66 -12.82 10.94
CA GLY A 7 -25.20 -12.91 12.33
C GLY A 7 -23.81 -12.33 12.58
N TYR A 8 -23.37 -11.39 11.74
CA TYR A 8 -22.06 -10.74 11.88
C TYR A 8 -22.01 -9.89 13.15
N GLN A 9 -20.85 -9.85 13.77
CA GLN A 9 -20.60 -9.16 15.06
C GLN A 9 -19.69 -7.94 14.91
N LEU A 10 -19.02 -7.78 13.76
CA LEU A 10 -18.06 -6.73 13.48
C LEU A 10 -18.08 -6.42 11.98
N ILE A 11 -17.86 -5.15 11.63
CA ILE A 11 -17.60 -4.72 10.26
C ILE A 11 -16.14 -4.32 10.15
N HIS A 12 -15.35 -5.00 9.31
CA HIS A 12 -13.96 -4.68 9.04
C HIS A 12 -13.81 -4.07 7.64
N CYS A 13 -13.28 -2.86 7.58
CA CYS A 13 -13.15 -2.06 6.37
C CYS A 13 -11.69 -2.02 5.89
N HIS A 14 -11.49 -2.09 4.58
CA HIS A 14 -10.22 -1.85 3.91
C HIS A 14 -10.40 -0.84 2.78
N GLY A 15 -9.68 0.28 2.87
CA GLY A 15 -9.71 1.34 1.86
C GLY A 15 -10.89 2.32 1.98
N SER A 16 -10.76 3.44 1.28
CA SER A 16 -11.60 4.63 1.44
C SER A 16 -13.10 4.39 1.17
N ARG A 17 -13.44 3.58 0.17
CA ARG A 17 -14.84 3.28 -0.16
C ARG A 17 -15.49 2.43 0.93
N ALA A 18 -14.79 1.41 1.41
CA ALA A 18 -15.28 0.57 2.50
C ALA A 18 -15.42 1.37 3.80
N ASN A 19 -14.48 2.26 4.10
CA ASN A 19 -14.54 3.14 5.26
C ASN A 19 -15.80 4.03 5.25
N MET A 20 -16.13 4.60 4.09
CA MET A 20 -17.35 5.41 3.93
C MET A 20 -18.61 4.57 4.17
N ILE A 21 -18.69 3.39 3.57
CA ILE A 21 -19.82 2.48 3.74
C ILE A 21 -19.93 2.04 5.20
N GLY A 22 -18.82 1.64 5.82
CA GLY A 22 -18.77 1.26 7.24
C GLY A 22 -19.23 2.38 8.17
N ALA A 23 -18.79 3.60 7.91
CA ALA A 23 -19.23 4.77 8.69
C ALA A 23 -20.74 5.02 8.61
N LEU A 24 -21.35 4.78 7.45
CA LEU A 24 -22.79 4.89 7.24
C LEU A 24 -23.56 3.72 7.87
N LEU A 25 -23.01 2.51 7.84
CA LEU A 25 -23.64 1.30 8.38
C LEU A 25 -23.55 1.20 9.91
N ARG A 26 -22.61 1.87 10.54
CA ARG A 26 -22.36 1.81 11.98
C ARG A 26 -23.62 2.01 12.81
N LYS A 27 -24.36 3.10 12.58
CA LYS A 27 -25.59 3.40 13.32
C LYS A 27 -26.75 2.44 13.01
N PRO A 28 -27.07 2.17 11.72
CA PRO A 28 -28.17 1.27 11.37
C PRO A 28 -28.00 -0.18 11.84
N THR A 29 -26.74 -0.66 11.93
CA THR A 29 -26.47 -2.03 12.36
C THR A 29 -26.22 -2.15 13.87
N GLY A 30 -25.74 -1.09 14.51
CA GLY A 30 -25.27 -1.13 15.90
C GLY A 30 -23.98 -1.91 16.12
N LEU A 31 -23.35 -2.40 15.02
CA LEU A 31 -22.13 -3.17 15.10
C LEU A 31 -20.89 -2.28 15.20
N PRO A 32 -19.84 -2.71 15.94
CA PRO A 32 -18.56 -2.04 15.90
C PRO A 32 -17.95 -2.10 14.50
N VAL A 33 -17.33 -1.00 14.10
CA VAL A 33 -16.67 -0.88 12.79
C VAL A 33 -15.20 -0.56 12.97
N VAL A 34 -14.35 -1.39 12.40
CA VAL A 34 -12.89 -1.21 12.39
C VAL A 34 -12.37 -1.03 10.96
N SER A 35 -11.30 -0.28 10.80
CA SER A 35 -10.61 -0.15 9.51
C SER A 35 -9.12 -0.41 9.66
N THR A 36 -8.54 -1.16 8.73
CA THR A 36 -7.08 -1.23 8.55
C THR A 36 -6.63 -0.17 7.55
N VAL A 37 -5.71 0.68 7.99
CA VAL A 37 -5.10 1.75 7.18
C VAL A 37 -3.76 1.26 6.68
N HIS A 38 -3.67 1.01 5.36
CA HIS A 38 -2.50 0.45 4.69
C HIS A 38 -1.57 1.51 4.11
N SER A 39 -2.07 2.74 3.89
CA SER A 39 -1.34 3.83 3.25
C SER A 39 -1.73 5.18 3.84
N ASP A 40 -0.91 6.18 3.59
CA ASP A 40 -1.27 7.56 3.89
C ASP A 40 -2.40 8.03 2.96
N TYR A 41 -3.60 8.14 3.51
CA TYR A 41 -4.79 8.54 2.76
C TYR A 41 -4.66 9.92 2.06
N LYS A 42 -3.72 10.76 2.49
CA LYS A 42 -3.44 12.04 1.80
C LYS A 42 -2.63 11.86 0.53
N LEU A 43 -1.89 10.74 0.42
CA LEU A 43 -1.07 10.40 -0.74
C LEU A 43 -1.83 9.54 -1.76
N ASP A 44 -2.92 8.89 -1.36
CA ASP A 44 -3.70 7.99 -2.23
C ASP A 44 -4.21 8.66 -3.53
N TYR A 45 -4.29 9.99 -3.53
CA TYR A 45 -4.76 10.80 -4.66
C TYR A 45 -3.70 11.77 -5.18
N MET A 46 -2.40 11.45 -5.04
CA MET A 46 -1.33 12.25 -5.64
C MET A 46 -1.52 12.33 -7.16
N GLY A 47 -1.27 13.53 -7.72
CA GLY A 47 -1.52 13.79 -9.14
C GLY A 47 -2.98 14.10 -9.51
N ARG A 48 -3.93 13.95 -8.56
CA ARG A 48 -5.38 14.19 -8.81
C ARG A 48 -5.95 15.15 -7.76
N PRO A 49 -5.70 16.46 -7.89
CA PRO A 49 -6.00 17.45 -6.84
C PRO A 49 -7.48 17.50 -6.46
N PHE A 50 -8.38 17.34 -7.42
CA PHE A 50 -9.82 17.35 -7.16
C PHE A 50 -10.27 16.09 -6.38
N ALA A 51 -9.75 14.94 -6.75
CA ALA A 51 -10.02 13.68 -6.04
C ALA A 51 -9.42 13.70 -4.62
N ARG A 52 -8.27 14.33 -4.44
CA ARG A 52 -7.64 14.52 -3.13
C ARG A 52 -8.50 15.40 -2.21
N LEU A 53 -9.06 16.50 -2.73
CA LEU A 53 -9.89 17.41 -1.95
C LEU A 53 -11.23 16.76 -1.56
N THR A 54 -11.85 15.97 -2.44
CA THR A 54 -13.15 15.36 -2.22
C THR A 54 -13.04 14.00 -1.53
N PHE A 55 -12.46 13.02 -2.17
CA PHE A 55 -12.36 11.65 -1.61
C PHE A 55 -11.42 11.55 -0.42
N GLY A 56 -10.35 12.35 -0.39
CA GLY A 56 -9.47 12.45 0.78
C GLY A 56 -10.20 12.98 2.01
N ALA A 57 -11.02 14.03 1.84
CA ALA A 57 -11.82 14.57 2.93
C ALA A 57 -12.92 13.61 3.39
N ILE A 58 -13.59 12.93 2.44
CA ILE A 58 -14.61 11.91 2.75
C ILE A 58 -13.98 10.75 3.52
N ASN A 59 -12.81 10.26 3.11
CA ASN A 59 -12.11 9.18 3.81
C ASN A 59 -11.66 9.61 5.21
N ALA A 60 -11.13 10.81 5.36
CA ALA A 60 -10.76 11.35 6.66
C ALA A 60 -11.97 11.50 7.61
N TRP A 61 -13.11 11.94 7.08
CA TRP A 61 -14.36 11.98 7.81
C TRP A 61 -14.82 10.58 8.20
N ALA A 62 -14.84 9.64 7.25
CA ALA A 62 -15.25 8.27 7.51
C ALA A 62 -14.39 7.62 8.59
N LEU A 63 -13.06 7.70 8.46
CA LEU A 63 -12.14 7.17 9.47
C LEU A 63 -12.39 7.73 10.87
N ARG A 64 -12.80 9.00 11.01
CA ARG A 64 -13.15 9.59 12.32
C ARG A 64 -14.46 9.05 12.91
N LYS A 65 -15.34 8.49 12.08
CA LYS A 65 -16.64 7.94 12.50
C LYS A 65 -16.57 6.47 12.90
N LEU A 66 -15.50 5.77 12.53
CA LEU A 66 -15.30 4.36 12.90
C LEU A 66 -14.95 4.22 14.38
N ASP A 67 -15.23 3.03 14.94
CA ASP A 67 -14.97 2.75 16.35
C ASP A 67 -13.48 2.53 16.61
N TYR A 68 -12.83 1.75 15.74
CA TYR A 68 -11.41 1.41 15.88
C TYR A 68 -10.66 1.53 14.55
N ARG A 69 -9.34 1.69 14.63
CA ARG A 69 -8.45 1.78 13.49
C ARG A 69 -7.21 0.94 13.77
N ILE A 70 -6.76 0.25 12.75
CA ILE A 70 -5.53 -0.52 12.76
C ILE A 70 -4.57 0.16 11.80
N GLY A 71 -3.41 0.58 12.27
CA GLY A 71 -2.29 0.98 11.42
C GLY A 71 -1.38 -0.20 11.18
N VAL A 72 -0.91 -0.38 9.94
CA VAL A 72 -0.02 -1.51 9.57
C VAL A 72 1.42 -1.34 10.09
N SER A 73 1.69 -0.28 10.84
CA SER A 73 2.95 -0.03 11.55
C SER A 73 2.74 1.03 12.63
N ASP A 74 3.64 1.12 13.61
CA ASP A 74 3.66 2.19 14.61
C ASP A 74 3.76 3.56 13.93
N ALA A 75 4.64 3.71 12.95
CA ALA A 75 4.77 4.95 12.18
C ALA A 75 3.46 5.39 11.50
N MET A 76 2.64 4.44 11.05
CA MET A 76 1.31 4.75 10.49
C MET A 76 0.35 5.25 11.58
N VAL A 77 0.37 4.64 12.76
CA VAL A 77 -0.44 5.07 13.91
C VAL A 77 -0.02 6.47 14.34
N ASP A 78 1.28 6.73 14.52
CA ASP A 78 1.83 8.03 14.90
C ASP A 78 1.47 9.12 13.88
N LEU A 79 1.56 8.80 12.58
CA LEU A 79 1.16 9.69 11.51
C LEU A 79 -0.32 10.09 11.61
N LEU A 80 -1.20 9.15 11.91
CA LEU A 80 -2.63 9.43 12.03
C LEU A 80 -2.94 10.22 13.31
N ILE A 81 -2.29 9.90 14.41
CA ILE A 81 -2.41 10.68 15.67
C ILE A 81 -1.92 12.11 15.45
N SER A 82 -0.81 12.33 14.77
CA SER A 82 -0.31 13.67 14.43
C SER A 82 -1.28 14.49 13.56
N ARG A 83 -2.22 13.82 12.88
CA ARG A 83 -3.30 14.42 12.09
C ARG A 83 -4.60 14.66 12.87
N GLY A 84 -4.55 14.50 14.18
CA GLY A 84 -5.67 14.77 15.07
C GLY A 84 -6.69 13.63 15.20
N PHE A 85 -6.25 12.39 14.97
CA PHE A 85 -7.06 11.24 15.34
C PHE A 85 -6.84 10.89 16.82
N ALA A 86 -7.89 10.46 17.51
CA ALA A 86 -7.83 10.09 18.93
C ALA A 86 -6.99 8.81 19.12
N PRO A 87 -5.97 8.83 20.01
CA PRO A 87 -5.03 7.73 20.15
C PRO A 87 -5.61 6.46 20.80
N ASP A 88 -6.61 6.62 21.65
CA ASP A 88 -7.24 5.54 22.44
C ASP A 88 -7.96 4.47 21.62
N ARG A 89 -8.07 4.67 20.30
CA ARG A 89 -8.81 3.78 19.38
C ARG A 89 -7.95 3.31 18.22
N PHE A 90 -6.61 3.35 18.39
CA PHE A 90 -5.66 2.85 17.42
C PHE A 90 -4.89 1.65 17.93
N TYR A 91 -4.63 0.73 17.02
CA TYR A 91 -3.79 -0.43 17.25
C TYR A 91 -2.77 -0.53 16.12
N ALA A 92 -1.50 -0.73 16.45
CA ALA A 92 -0.49 -1.09 15.47
C ALA A 92 -0.50 -2.61 15.30
N ILE A 93 -0.92 -3.08 14.14
CA ILE A 93 -0.92 -4.51 13.79
C ILE A 93 -0.21 -4.65 12.45
N TYR A 94 0.99 -5.20 12.49
CA TYR A 94 1.82 -5.39 11.30
C TYR A 94 1.23 -6.45 10.38
N ASN A 95 1.44 -6.28 9.07
CA ASN A 95 1.06 -7.31 8.11
C ASN A 95 1.84 -8.59 8.38
N GLY A 96 1.12 -9.71 8.46
CA GLY A 96 1.74 -11.03 8.58
C GLY A 96 2.41 -11.42 7.27
N ILE A 97 3.62 -11.95 7.36
CA ILE A 97 4.34 -12.57 6.24
C ILE A 97 4.88 -13.93 6.67
N ASP A 98 4.93 -14.86 5.75
CA ASP A 98 5.64 -16.11 5.96
C ASP A 98 7.13 -15.90 5.69
N PHE A 99 7.96 -16.13 6.68
CA PHE A 99 9.42 -16.03 6.58
C PHE A 99 10.06 -17.30 6.05
N THR A 100 9.28 -18.36 5.78
CA THR A 100 9.82 -19.57 5.15
C THR A 100 10.32 -19.22 3.76
N PRO A 101 11.63 -19.42 3.46
CA PRO A 101 12.15 -19.12 2.14
C PRO A 101 11.38 -19.93 1.09
N ALA A 102 10.79 -19.27 0.12
CA ALA A 102 10.26 -19.96 -1.04
C ALA A 102 11.42 -20.70 -1.72
N PRO A 103 11.29 -22.00 -2.03
CA PRO A 103 12.31 -22.71 -2.76
C PRO A 103 12.58 -21.98 -4.08
N SER A 104 13.85 -21.70 -4.37
CA SER A 104 14.20 -21.09 -5.66
C SER A 104 13.86 -22.09 -6.76
N GLN A 105 12.84 -21.80 -7.54
CA GLN A 105 12.44 -22.65 -8.64
C GLN A 105 13.28 -22.26 -9.89
N GLY A 106 14.27 -23.09 -10.21
CA GLY A 106 15.01 -23.00 -11.45
C GLY A 106 16.09 -21.90 -11.50
N ASP A 107 16.62 -21.73 -12.69
CA ASP A 107 17.65 -20.74 -13.00
C ASP A 107 17.04 -19.34 -13.10
N ARG A 108 17.34 -18.49 -12.10
CA ARG A 108 16.86 -17.09 -12.03
C ARG A 108 17.30 -16.25 -13.22
N LEU A 109 18.53 -16.48 -13.71
CA LEU A 109 19.05 -15.73 -14.84
C LEU A 109 18.37 -16.15 -16.13
N ALA A 110 18.14 -17.44 -16.33
CA ALA A 110 17.40 -17.95 -17.48
C ALA A 110 15.97 -17.38 -17.50
N TYR A 111 15.32 -17.31 -16.33
CA TYR A 111 13.99 -16.69 -16.21
C TYR A 111 14.00 -15.21 -16.59
N LEU A 112 14.94 -14.42 -16.06
CA LEU A 112 15.05 -12.99 -16.36
C LEU A 112 15.37 -12.74 -17.83
N ARG A 113 16.27 -13.56 -18.43
CA ARG A 113 16.58 -13.51 -19.87
C ARG A 113 15.35 -13.83 -20.72
N GLY A 114 14.55 -14.80 -20.31
CA GLY A 114 13.27 -15.14 -20.95
C GLY A 114 12.25 -14.00 -20.94
N LEU A 115 12.35 -13.09 -19.98
CA LEU A 115 11.57 -11.84 -19.92
C LEU A 115 12.21 -10.68 -20.72
N GLY A 116 13.32 -10.90 -21.39
CA GLY A 116 14.02 -9.88 -22.18
C GLY A 116 15.01 -9.03 -21.37
N ALA A 117 15.32 -9.41 -20.11
CA ALA A 117 16.32 -8.68 -19.33
C ALA A 117 17.75 -9.03 -19.79
N ASP A 118 18.57 -8.00 -20.00
CA ASP A 118 20.00 -8.15 -20.33
C ASP A 118 20.80 -8.42 -19.04
N VAL A 119 20.86 -9.70 -18.64
CA VAL A 119 21.54 -10.14 -17.42
C VAL A 119 22.57 -11.24 -17.73
N GLU A 120 23.75 -11.12 -17.14
CA GLU A 120 24.86 -12.06 -17.21
C GLU A 120 25.07 -12.73 -15.84
N GLU A 121 25.91 -13.76 -15.77
CA GLU A 121 26.21 -14.49 -14.53
C GLU A 121 26.81 -13.60 -13.44
N ASN A 122 27.59 -12.59 -13.81
CA ASN A 122 28.20 -11.63 -12.91
C ASN A 122 27.34 -10.38 -12.68
N SER A 123 26.14 -10.31 -13.25
CA SER A 123 25.23 -9.17 -13.05
C SER A 123 24.76 -9.09 -11.61
N VAL A 124 24.74 -7.88 -11.06
CA VAL A 124 24.08 -7.57 -9.80
C VAL A 124 22.70 -7.00 -10.12
N VAL A 125 21.67 -7.80 -9.88
CA VAL A 125 20.28 -7.43 -10.23
C VAL A 125 19.61 -6.76 -9.04
N VAL A 126 19.16 -5.51 -9.25
CA VAL A 126 18.29 -4.78 -8.34
C VAL A 126 16.89 -4.86 -8.90
N GLY A 127 15.96 -5.38 -8.10
CA GLY A 127 14.56 -5.58 -8.53
C GLY A 127 13.58 -4.77 -7.70
N ILE A 128 12.53 -4.27 -8.36
CA ILE A 128 11.36 -3.71 -7.69
C ILE A 128 10.08 -4.26 -8.32
N ALA A 129 9.12 -4.62 -7.47
CA ALA A 129 7.76 -4.93 -7.90
C ALA A 129 6.81 -3.87 -7.33
N ALA A 130 6.25 -3.01 -8.19
CA ALA A 130 5.41 -1.91 -7.75
C ALA A 130 4.48 -1.41 -8.84
N ARG A 131 3.36 -0.78 -8.45
CA ARG A 131 2.56 0.02 -9.38
C ARG A 131 3.38 1.26 -9.80
N LEU A 132 3.44 1.54 -11.10
CA LEU A 132 4.14 2.71 -11.64
C LEU A 132 3.24 3.95 -11.52
N ASN A 133 3.31 4.60 -10.37
CA ASN A 133 2.54 5.81 -10.08
C ASN A 133 3.40 6.82 -9.27
N PRO A 134 3.00 8.10 -9.18
CA PRO A 134 3.79 9.15 -8.54
C PRO A 134 4.21 8.85 -7.09
N VAL A 135 3.40 8.07 -6.34
CA VAL A 135 3.71 7.71 -4.95
C VAL A 135 4.95 6.81 -4.83
N LYS A 136 5.26 6.06 -5.89
CA LYS A 136 6.41 5.13 -5.92
C LYS A 136 7.71 5.76 -6.37
N ASP A 137 7.62 6.97 -6.94
CA ASP A 137 8.77 7.79 -7.36
C ASP A 137 9.83 7.02 -8.17
N MET A 138 9.37 6.39 -9.25
CA MET A 138 10.24 5.62 -10.14
C MET A 138 11.38 6.49 -10.72
N SER A 139 11.12 7.77 -10.91
CA SER A 139 12.13 8.72 -11.42
C SER A 139 13.34 8.84 -10.49
N THR A 140 13.13 8.89 -9.18
CA THR A 140 14.23 8.92 -8.21
C THR A 140 14.97 7.59 -8.18
N LEU A 141 14.25 6.45 -8.24
CA LEU A 141 14.87 5.13 -8.34
C LEU A 141 15.78 5.03 -9.57
N ILE A 142 15.29 5.39 -10.75
CA ILE A 142 16.05 5.29 -12.01
C ILE A 142 17.27 6.20 -11.98
N ARG A 143 17.15 7.44 -11.51
CA ARG A 143 18.28 8.36 -11.38
C ARG A 143 19.33 7.85 -10.41
N GLY A 144 18.91 7.38 -9.23
CA GLY A 144 19.83 6.81 -8.25
C GLY A 144 20.53 5.55 -8.79
N PHE A 145 19.78 4.69 -9.49
CA PHE A 145 20.35 3.53 -10.15
C PHE A 145 21.39 3.92 -11.23
N ALA A 146 21.10 4.94 -12.05
CA ALA A 146 22.02 5.41 -13.08
C ALA A 146 23.34 5.93 -12.48
N GLU A 147 23.31 6.60 -11.35
CA GLU A 147 24.53 7.01 -10.63
C GLU A 147 25.31 5.80 -10.11
N GLY A 148 24.65 4.83 -9.51
CA GLY A 148 25.28 3.60 -9.05
C GLY A 148 25.90 2.77 -10.20
N HIS A 149 25.22 2.74 -11.35
CA HIS A 149 25.71 2.03 -12.55
C HIS A 149 27.03 2.59 -13.07
N LYS A 150 27.28 3.91 -12.96
CA LYS A 150 28.57 4.51 -13.34
C LYS A 150 29.74 3.90 -12.58
N SER A 151 29.55 3.56 -11.31
CA SER A 151 30.59 2.94 -10.47
C SER A 151 30.61 1.42 -10.56
N CYS A 152 29.49 0.80 -10.97
CA CYS A 152 29.36 -0.64 -11.09
C CYS A 152 28.59 -1.01 -12.37
N PRO A 153 29.27 -1.12 -13.54
CA PRO A 153 28.62 -1.36 -14.84
C PRO A 153 27.85 -2.69 -14.95
N ARG A 154 28.10 -3.64 -14.04
CA ARG A 154 27.36 -4.92 -13.97
C ARG A 154 26.02 -4.84 -13.24
N LEU A 155 25.64 -3.67 -12.69
CA LEU A 155 24.30 -3.46 -12.14
C LEU A 155 23.24 -3.56 -13.24
N ARG A 156 22.15 -4.23 -12.93
CA ARG A 156 20.96 -4.30 -13.78
C ARG A 156 19.74 -3.96 -12.95
N LEU A 157 18.83 -3.14 -13.50
CA LEU A 157 17.57 -2.78 -12.84
C LEU A 157 16.42 -3.51 -13.52
N VAL A 158 15.65 -4.24 -12.74
CA VAL A 158 14.43 -4.91 -13.20
C VAL A 158 13.23 -4.31 -12.49
N ILE A 159 12.32 -3.73 -13.25
CA ILE A 159 11.10 -3.13 -12.73
C ILE A 159 9.91 -3.98 -13.18
N ALA A 160 9.26 -4.64 -12.25
CA ALA A 160 8.05 -5.43 -12.48
C ALA A 160 6.82 -4.63 -12.05
N GLY A 161 6.03 -4.19 -13.01
CA GLY A 161 4.82 -3.42 -12.71
C GLY A 161 4.25 -2.70 -13.92
N ASP A 162 3.11 -2.07 -13.71
CA ASP A 162 2.42 -1.25 -14.69
C ASP A 162 1.80 -0.02 -14.01
N GLY A 163 1.48 1.02 -14.79
CA GLY A 163 0.86 2.23 -14.29
C GLY A 163 1.04 3.44 -15.21
N GLU A 164 0.53 4.57 -14.74
CA GLU A 164 0.50 5.83 -15.50
C GLU A 164 1.90 6.43 -15.77
N GLU A 165 2.92 6.01 -15.05
CA GLU A 165 4.32 6.47 -15.22
C GLU A 165 5.19 5.46 -16.02
N ARG A 166 4.58 4.55 -16.78
CA ARG A 166 5.31 3.58 -17.59
C ARG A 166 5.94 4.20 -18.85
N GLN A 167 5.60 5.41 -19.23
CA GLN A 167 6.09 6.10 -20.44
C GLN A 167 7.52 6.58 -20.30
#